data_fc31fee934873cc36e07913504e42ba6
#
_entry.id   fc31fee934873cc36e07913504e42ba6
#
_cell.length_a   1.000
_cell.length_b   1.000
_cell.length_c   1.000
_cell.angle_alpha   90.00
_cell.angle_beta   90.00
_cell.angle_gamma   90.00
#
_symmetry.space_group_name_H-M   'P 1'
#
loop_
_entity.id
_entity.type
_entity.pdbx_description
1 polymer ?
#
loop_
_entity_poly.entity_id
_entity_poly.type
_entity_poly.pdbx_seq_one_letter_code
_entity_poly.pdbx_strand_id
1 'polypeptide(L)'
;MSATPAKYTFLVLIDDHTDADALSRRMSIRQAHLAEATRRRQAGILVSGGALLDSHERRTMVGSSLIIRAESEQQVLELLRADPYAVAGAWNLDTARIYPYVEADF
;
A
#
# COMPACT_ATOMS: atom_id res chain seq x y z
N MET A 1 7.98 -23.53 -11.45
CA MET A 1 9.07 -22.59 -11.75
C MET A 1 8.81 -21.27 -11.04
N SER A 2 9.75 -20.80 -10.27
CA SER A 2 9.58 -19.53 -9.58
C SER A 2 9.75 -18.37 -10.55
N ALA A 3 8.94 -17.33 -10.38
CA ALA A 3 9.10 -16.11 -11.14
C ALA A 3 10.42 -15.43 -10.79
N THR A 4 11.05 -14.78 -11.75
CA THR A 4 12.19 -13.91 -11.51
C THR A 4 11.73 -12.74 -10.63
N PRO A 5 12.44 -12.43 -9.53
CA PRO A 5 12.08 -11.28 -8.71
C PRO A 5 12.08 -9.99 -9.54
N ALA A 6 11.16 -9.11 -9.24
CA ALA A 6 11.11 -7.79 -9.86
C ALA A 6 12.40 -7.03 -9.56
N LYS A 7 12.83 -6.20 -10.51
CA LYS A 7 14.16 -5.60 -10.52
C LYS A 7 14.36 -4.52 -9.48
N TYR A 8 13.29 -3.77 -9.16
CA TYR A 8 13.41 -2.55 -8.34
C TYR A 8 12.53 -2.63 -7.10
N THR A 9 12.92 -1.89 -6.09
CA THR A 9 12.14 -1.72 -4.87
C THR A 9 11.69 -0.26 -4.78
N PHE A 10 10.46 -0.06 -4.33
CA PHE A 10 9.86 1.26 -4.18
C PHE A 10 9.25 1.42 -2.80
N LEU A 11 9.46 2.59 -2.20
CA LEU A 11 8.72 3.00 -1.01
C LEU A 11 7.51 3.81 -1.45
N VAL A 12 6.34 3.44 -0.96
CA VAL A 12 5.08 4.13 -1.25
C VAL A 12 4.48 4.67 0.03
N LEU A 13 4.12 5.94 0.00
CA LEU A 13 3.30 6.57 1.03
C LEU A 13 2.03 7.08 0.34
N ILE A 14 0.89 6.77 0.90
CA ILE A 14 -0.40 7.16 0.33
C ILE A 14 -1.36 7.52 1.44
N ASP A 15 -2.06 8.64 1.28
CA ASP A 15 -3.02 9.11 2.26
C ASP A 15 -4.43 8.63 1.92
N ASP A 16 -5.24 8.42 2.94
CA ASP A 16 -6.66 8.18 2.75
C ASP A 16 -7.36 9.48 2.36
N HIS A 17 -8.55 9.36 1.76
CA HIS A 17 -9.46 10.49 1.63
C HIS A 17 -9.81 11.04 3.01
N THR A 18 -10.19 12.32 3.07
CA THR A 18 -10.42 13.04 4.33
C THR A 18 -11.90 13.37 4.59
N ASP A 19 -12.80 12.85 3.76
CA ASP A 19 -14.23 13.02 3.98
C ASP A 19 -14.71 12.22 5.19
N ALA A 20 -15.90 12.54 5.70
CA ALA A 20 -16.41 11.97 6.95
C ALA A 20 -16.51 10.44 6.93
N ASP A 21 -16.74 9.83 5.76
CA ASP A 21 -16.94 8.39 5.63
C ASP A 21 -15.68 7.62 5.22
N ALA A 22 -14.56 8.30 5.04
CA ALA A 22 -13.33 7.68 4.54
C ALA A 22 -12.83 6.55 5.46
N LEU A 23 -12.80 6.78 6.77
CA LEU A 23 -12.38 5.76 7.73
C LEU A 23 -13.32 4.54 7.69
N SER A 24 -14.61 4.77 7.58
CA SER A 24 -15.59 3.69 7.49
C SER A 24 -15.37 2.84 6.23
N ARG A 25 -15.07 3.48 5.09
CA ARG A 25 -14.75 2.74 3.86
C ARG A 25 -13.49 1.89 4.04
N ARG A 26 -12.45 2.46 4.67
CA ARG A 26 -11.22 1.73 4.96
C ARG A 26 -11.49 0.50 5.83
N MET A 27 -12.18 0.69 6.93
CA MET A 27 -12.42 -0.40 7.89
C MET A 27 -13.32 -1.48 7.32
N SER A 28 -14.32 -1.13 6.50
CA SER A 28 -15.23 -2.11 5.91
C SER A 28 -14.57 -2.99 4.86
N ILE A 29 -13.52 -2.52 4.18
CA ILE A 29 -12.82 -3.28 3.13
C ILE A 29 -11.49 -3.86 3.61
N ARG A 30 -11.12 -3.61 4.87
CA ARG A 30 -9.78 -3.93 5.39
C ARG A 30 -9.42 -5.41 5.25
N GLN A 31 -10.35 -6.32 5.51
CA GLN A 31 -10.05 -7.75 5.40
C GLN A 31 -9.71 -8.15 3.96
N ALA A 32 -10.40 -7.59 2.97
CA ALA A 32 -10.09 -7.84 1.57
C ALA A 32 -8.71 -7.29 1.21
N HIS A 33 -8.37 -6.09 1.71
CA HIS A 33 -7.03 -5.52 1.53
C HIS A 33 -5.95 -6.42 2.13
N LEU A 34 -6.14 -6.91 3.36
CA LEU A 34 -5.16 -7.77 4.02
C LEU A 34 -5.00 -9.11 3.31
N ALA A 35 -6.08 -9.66 2.76
CA ALA A 35 -6.02 -10.89 1.96
C ALA A 35 -5.19 -10.67 0.68
N GLU A 36 -5.40 -9.55 -0.01
CA GLU A 36 -4.59 -9.20 -1.18
C GLU A 36 -3.14 -8.93 -0.81
N ALA A 37 -2.88 -8.25 0.31
CA ALA A 37 -1.54 -8.01 0.81
C ALA A 37 -0.81 -9.32 1.11
N THR A 38 -1.48 -10.27 1.73
CA THR A 38 -0.93 -11.61 2.01
C THR A 38 -0.54 -12.32 0.70
N ARG A 39 -1.42 -12.28 -0.30
CA ARG A 39 -1.16 -12.88 -1.60
C ARG A 39 0.05 -12.22 -2.28
N ARG A 40 0.14 -10.91 -2.24
CA ARG A 40 1.28 -10.16 -2.82
C ARG A 40 2.57 -10.42 -2.07
N ARG A 41 2.52 -10.58 -0.75
CA ARG A 41 3.69 -10.96 0.03
C ARG A 41 4.21 -12.33 -0.36
N GLN A 42 3.32 -13.30 -0.49
CA GLN A 42 3.69 -14.65 -0.92
C GLN A 42 4.27 -14.67 -2.33
N ALA A 43 3.81 -13.78 -3.20
CA ALA A 43 4.32 -13.64 -4.56
C ALA A 43 5.63 -12.84 -4.64
N GLY A 44 6.14 -12.30 -3.53
CA GLY A 44 7.36 -11.50 -3.51
C GLY A 44 7.19 -10.07 -4.02
N ILE A 45 5.96 -9.61 -4.17
CA ILE A 45 5.64 -8.26 -4.63
C ILE A 45 5.67 -7.27 -3.46
N LEU A 46 5.03 -7.62 -2.36
CA LEU A 46 4.95 -6.76 -1.16
C LEU A 46 6.00 -7.22 -0.16
N VAL A 47 6.95 -6.35 0.16
CA VAL A 47 8.00 -6.62 1.15
C VAL A 47 7.48 -6.34 2.56
N SER A 48 6.85 -5.20 2.75
CA SER A 48 6.21 -4.83 4.01
C SER A 48 5.15 -3.78 3.77
N GLY A 49 4.28 -3.60 4.74
CA GLY A 49 3.26 -2.57 4.70
C GLY A 49 2.72 -2.28 6.08
N GLY A 50 2.11 -1.12 6.24
CA GLY A 50 1.53 -0.70 7.50
C GLY A 50 0.62 0.50 7.32
N ALA A 51 -0.11 0.82 8.38
CA ALA A 51 -0.99 1.97 8.42
C ALA A 51 -0.27 3.18 8.98
N LEU A 52 -0.52 4.34 8.35
CA LEU A 52 -0.16 5.64 8.94
C LEU A 52 -1.27 6.03 9.90
N LEU A 53 -0.88 6.51 11.07
CA LEU A 53 -1.81 6.92 12.12
C LEU A 53 -1.80 8.43 12.27
N ASP A 54 -2.92 9.00 12.70
CA ASP A 54 -2.98 10.42 13.06
C ASP A 54 -2.16 10.71 14.31
N SER A 55 -2.18 9.78 15.29
CA SER A 55 -1.39 9.85 16.51
C SER A 55 -1.32 8.48 17.14
N HIS A 56 -0.35 8.28 18.03
CA HIS A 56 -0.26 7.05 18.82
C HIS A 56 -1.38 6.94 19.85
N GLU A 57 -1.89 8.07 20.33
CA GLU A 57 -2.97 8.11 21.31
C GLU A 57 -4.31 7.69 20.68
N ARG A 58 -4.67 8.30 19.57
CA ARG A 58 -5.95 8.00 18.88
C ARG A 58 -5.91 6.75 18.03
N ARG A 59 -4.77 6.51 17.38
CA ARG A 59 -4.53 5.37 16.49
C ARG A 59 -5.54 5.28 15.35
N THR A 60 -6.02 6.44 14.86
CA THR A 60 -6.88 6.47 13.68
C THR A 60 -6.01 6.28 12.44
N MET A 61 -6.35 5.32 11.61
CA MET A 61 -5.65 5.05 10.36
C MET A 61 -6.01 6.11 9.34
N VAL A 62 -5.00 6.80 8.79
CA VAL A 62 -5.17 7.91 7.85
C VAL A 62 -4.43 7.70 6.53
N GLY A 63 -3.81 6.58 6.35
CA GLY A 63 -3.05 6.27 5.15
C GLY A 63 -2.31 4.96 5.28
N SER A 64 -1.41 4.72 4.34
CA SER A 64 -0.61 3.48 4.31
C SER A 64 0.81 3.75 3.86
N SER A 65 1.73 2.91 4.33
CA SER A 65 3.07 2.79 3.78
C SER A 65 3.23 1.38 3.20
N LEU A 66 3.96 1.28 2.10
CA LEU A 66 4.20 0.00 1.43
C LEU A 66 5.62 -0.01 0.89
N ILE A 67 6.28 -1.16 0.97
CA ILE A 67 7.52 -1.40 0.23
C ILE A 67 7.19 -2.46 -0.80
N ILE A 68 7.32 -2.11 -2.08
CA ILE A 68 6.85 -2.90 -3.22
C ILE A 68 8.02 -3.18 -4.15
N ARG A 69 8.11 -4.40 -4.65
CA ARG A 69 9.01 -4.77 -5.74
C ARG A 69 8.26 -4.76 -7.04
N ALA A 70 8.81 -4.03 -8.02
CA ALA A 70 8.19 -3.86 -9.33
C ALA A 70 9.24 -3.56 -10.39
N GLU A 71 8.85 -3.67 -11.66
CA GLU A 71 9.73 -3.35 -12.77
C GLU A 71 9.80 -1.84 -13.07
N SER A 72 8.77 -1.09 -12.65
CA SER A 72 8.67 0.33 -12.93
C SER A 72 7.71 1.00 -11.96
N GLU A 73 7.80 2.33 -11.88
CA GLU A 73 6.83 3.14 -11.14
C GLU A 73 5.41 2.97 -11.71
N GLN A 74 5.28 2.82 -13.02
CA GLN A 74 3.97 2.58 -13.64
C GLN A 74 3.34 1.28 -13.13
N GLN A 75 4.14 0.22 -12.97
CA GLN A 75 3.64 -1.03 -12.42
C GLN A 75 3.20 -0.86 -10.96
N VAL A 76 3.92 -0.05 -10.17
CA VAL A 76 3.51 0.28 -8.79
C VAL A 76 2.14 0.96 -8.80
N LEU A 77 1.92 1.94 -9.68
CA LEU A 77 0.62 2.60 -9.79
C LEU A 77 -0.51 1.63 -10.14
N GLU A 78 -0.25 0.70 -11.04
CA GLU A 78 -1.23 -0.34 -11.39
C GLU A 78 -1.58 -1.21 -10.19
N LEU A 79 -0.58 -1.60 -9.40
CA LEU A 79 -0.79 -2.37 -8.17
C LEU A 79 -1.62 -1.59 -7.15
N LEU A 80 -1.34 -0.29 -6.99
CA LEU A 80 -2.13 0.55 -6.08
C LEU A 80 -3.57 0.68 -6.53
N ARG A 81 -3.81 0.90 -7.83
CA ARG A 81 -5.17 1.02 -8.39
C ARG A 81 -6.00 -0.25 -8.22
N ALA A 82 -5.35 -1.40 -8.25
CA ALA A 82 -6.01 -2.70 -8.12
C ALA A 82 -6.25 -3.11 -6.66
N ASP A 83 -5.67 -2.39 -5.70
CA ASP A 83 -5.84 -2.72 -4.30
C ASP A 83 -7.27 -2.42 -3.83
N PRO A 84 -7.87 -3.30 -2.99
CA PRO A 84 -9.21 -3.04 -2.44
C PRO A 84 -9.36 -1.67 -1.76
N TYR A 85 -8.32 -1.13 -1.12
CA TYR A 85 -8.38 0.21 -0.55
C TYR A 85 -8.58 1.29 -1.61
N ALA A 86 -8.00 1.14 -2.79
CA ALA A 86 -8.20 2.08 -3.88
C ALA A 86 -9.59 1.90 -4.50
N VAL A 87 -9.99 0.66 -4.75
CA VAL A 87 -11.28 0.35 -5.38
C VAL A 87 -12.45 0.84 -4.52
N ALA A 88 -12.36 0.67 -3.20
CA ALA A 88 -13.40 1.10 -2.26
C ALA A 88 -13.36 2.60 -1.94
N GLY A 89 -12.36 3.32 -2.42
CA GLY A 89 -12.26 4.77 -2.17
C GLY A 89 -11.72 5.13 -0.79
N ALA A 90 -10.96 4.25 -0.15
CA ALA A 90 -10.25 4.59 1.08
C ALA A 90 -9.00 5.42 0.75
N TRP A 91 -8.13 4.91 -0.11
CA TRP A 91 -6.94 5.63 -0.55
C TRP A 91 -7.29 6.75 -1.54
N ASN A 92 -6.67 7.90 -1.34
CA ASN A 92 -6.63 8.97 -2.32
C ASN A 92 -5.41 8.80 -3.20
N LEU A 93 -5.59 8.24 -4.39
CA LEU A 93 -4.48 7.92 -5.30
C LEU A 93 -3.68 9.16 -5.72
N ASP A 94 -4.31 10.34 -5.70
CA ASP A 94 -3.61 11.58 -6.03
C ASP A 94 -2.52 11.95 -5.02
N THR A 95 -2.56 11.37 -3.81
CA THR A 95 -1.56 11.62 -2.77
C THR A 95 -0.42 10.61 -2.81
N ALA A 96 -0.43 9.65 -3.69
CA ALA A 96 0.59 8.61 -3.74
C ALA A 96 1.97 9.22 -4.00
N ARG A 97 2.91 8.91 -3.11
CA ARG A 97 4.33 9.28 -3.24
C ARG A 97 5.10 7.99 -3.42
N ILE A 98 5.79 7.87 -4.52
CA ILE A 98 6.50 6.66 -4.90
C ILE A 98 7.97 7.00 -5.05
N TYR A 99 8.82 6.35 -4.28
CA TYR A 99 10.25 6.63 -4.26
C TYR A 99 11.04 5.39 -4.65
N PRO A 100 12.06 5.51 -5.52
CA PRO A 100 13.08 4.47 -5.62
C PRO A 100 13.68 4.24 -4.23
N TYR A 101 13.86 2.98 -3.87
CA TYR A 101 14.19 2.64 -2.50
C TYR A 101 15.13 1.43 -2.44
N VAL A 102 16.01 1.44 -1.47
CA VAL A 102 16.83 0.29 -1.12
C VAL A 102 16.81 0.12 0.39
N GLU A 103 16.51 -1.08 0.85
CA GLU A 103 16.55 -1.38 2.28
C GLU A 103 18.00 -1.39 2.76
N ALA A 104 18.23 -0.79 3.94
CA ALA A 104 19.54 -0.86 4.54
C ALA A 104 19.77 -2.26 5.10
N ASP A 105 20.99 -2.74 4.94
CA ASP A 105 21.44 -4.02 5.49
C ASP A 105 22.35 -3.70 6.68
N PHE A 106 21.80 -3.76 7.88
CA PHE A 106 22.55 -3.47 9.11
C PHE A 106 22.26 -4.44 10.24
#